data_60d387bdf30484c129aaaf89db4192b7
#
_entry.id   60d387bdf30484c129aaaf89db4192b7
#
_cell.length_a   1.000
_cell.length_b   1.000
_cell.length_c   1.000
_cell.angle_alpha   90.00
_cell.angle_beta   90.00
_cell.angle_gamma   90.00
#
_symmetry.space_group_name_H-M   'P 1'
#
loop_
_entity.id
_entity.type
_entity.pdbx_description
1 polymer ?
#
loop_
_entity_poly.entity_id
_entity_poly.type
_entity_poly.pdbx_seq_one_letter_code
_entity_poly.pdbx_strand_id
1 'polypeptide(L)'
;MQPILVRSNPLIPGSYEIIAGERRWRAAQRAQLHEIPVIIRDLSDEESLENLQRENLSPIEEAKAYRRLMDEFANTQEILAKAVGKSRSGIANTLRLLTLPDSVQDLVDSGDLQAGHARALVGNNEAEKLAREIVGKGLSVRQAELLTKNSGQGIKS
;
A
#
# COMPACT_ATOMS: atom_id res chain seq x y z
N MET A 1 18.59 5.05 20.97
CA MET A 1 18.33 5.69 19.67
C MET A 1 17.79 4.64 18.70
N GLN A 2 16.72 4.91 18.00
CA GLN A 2 16.23 3.99 16.97
C GLN A 2 17.25 3.88 15.85
N PRO A 3 17.54 2.67 15.33
CA PRO A 3 18.53 2.48 14.29
C PRO A 3 18.12 3.16 12.98
N ILE A 4 19.14 3.52 12.20
CA ILE A 4 18.98 4.05 10.84
C ILE A 4 18.96 2.88 9.88
N LEU A 5 18.05 2.91 8.91
CA LEU A 5 17.96 1.89 7.88
C LEU A 5 18.89 2.27 6.72
N VAL A 6 19.80 1.36 6.38
CA VAL A 6 20.78 1.56 5.30
C VAL A 6 20.83 0.34 4.39
N ARG A 7 21.33 0.56 3.15
CA ARG A 7 21.68 -0.51 2.21
C ARG A 7 23.12 -0.37 1.78
N SER A 8 23.73 -1.46 1.36
CA SER A 8 25.06 -1.42 0.76
C SER A 8 25.02 -0.62 -0.55
N ASN A 9 25.99 0.29 -0.72
CA ASN A 9 26.10 1.04 -1.95
C ASN A 9 26.67 0.14 -3.07
N PRO A 10 25.95 -0.08 -4.16
CA PRO A 10 26.42 -0.96 -5.24
C PRO A 10 27.63 -0.40 -5.99
N LEU A 11 27.85 0.91 -5.94
CA LEU A 11 28.93 1.58 -6.68
C LEU A 11 30.21 1.73 -5.86
N ILE A 12 30.12 1.79 -4.54
CA ILE A 12 31.23 2.03 -3.65
C ILE A 12 31.29 0.92 -2.59
N PRO A 13 32.15 -0.10 -2.78
CA PRO A 13 32.29 -1.17 -1.80
C PRO A 13 32.61 -0.65 -0.40
N GLY A 14 31.94 -1.19 0.62
CA GLY A 14 32.13 -0.80 2.02
C GLY A 14 31.43 0.48 2.45
N SER A 15 30.66 1.12 1.57
CA SER A 15 29.83 2.26 1.94
C SER A 15 28.36 1.88 1.95
N TYR A 16 27.56 2.71 2.63
CA TYR A 16 26.12 2.49 2.81
C TYR A 16 25.33 3.72 2.41
N GLU A 17 24.16 3.49 1.84
CA GLU A 17 23.19 4.54 1.54
C GLU A 17 22.07 4.52 2.58
N ILE A 18 21.66 5.69 3.05
CA ILE A 18 20.56 5.80 4.00
C ILE A 18 19.23 5.65 3.25
N ILE A 19 18.45 4.64 3.66
CA ILE A 19 17.10 4.42 3.16
C ILE A 19 16.09 5.19 4.01
N ALA A 20 16.24 5.13 5.33
CA ALA A 20 15.37 5.81 6.28
C ALA A 20 16.14 6.27 7.52
N GLY A 21 15.74 7.40 8.08
CA GLY A 21 16.33 7.96 9.29
C GLY A 21 17.35 9.08 9.04
N GLU A 22 17.27 9.80 7.91
CA GLU A 22 18.20 10.90 7.57
C GLU A 22 18.28 11.97 8.67
N ARG A 23 17.15 12.32 9.28
CA ARG A 23 17.12 13.30 10.38
C ARG A 23 17.94 12.83 11.60
N ARG A 24 17.86 11.52 11.91
CA ARG A 24 18.66 10.89 12.99
C ARG A 24 20.14 10.89 12.65
N TRP A 25 20.48 10.60 11.40
CA TRP A 25 21.86 10.65 10.93
C TRP A 25 22.44 12.06 11.02
N ARG A 26 21.69 13.09 10.60
CA ARG A 26 22.09 14.49 10.74
C ARG A 26 22.25 14.89 12.20
N ALA A 27 21.35 14.45 13.08
CA ALA A 27 21.47 14.70 14.52
C ALA A 27 22.71 14.02 15.11
N ALA A 28 23.02 12.79 14.69
CA ALA A 28 24.22 12.07 15.10
C ALA A 28 25.51 12.79 14.64
N GLN A 29 25.53 13.34 13.44
CA GLN A 29 26.63 14.15 12.95
C GLN A 29 26.83 15.43 13.79
N ARG A 30 25.74 16.14 14.12
CA ARG A 30 25.80 17.33 14.98
C ARG A 30 26.30 17.00 16.40
N ALA A 31 25.94 15.82 16.90
CA ALA A 31 26.38 15.33 18.20
C ALA A 31 27.80 14.73 18.16
N GLN A 32 28.45 14.72 16.99
CA GLN A 32 29.81 14.15 16.78
C GLN A 32 29.92 12.69 17.21
N LEU A 33 28.88 11.91 17.00
CA LEU A 33 28.90 10.47 17.27
C LEU A 33 29.71 9.77 16.19
N HIS A 34 30.69 8.96 16.60
CA HIS A 34 31.53 8.19 15.67
C HIS A 34 30.88 6.89 15.22
N GLU A 35 29.95 6.37 15.99
CA GLU A 35 29.22 5.13 15.72
C GLU A 35 27.74 5.33 16.01
N ILE A 36 26.91 4.83 15.10
CA ILE A 36 25.45 4.85 15.24
C ILE A 36 24.89 3.47 14.88
N PRO A 37 23.83 3.01 15.57
CA PRO A 37 23.21 1.75 15.23
C PRO A 37 22.52 1.85 13.87
N VAL A 38 22.77 0.87 13.00
CA VAL A 38 22.14 0.77 11.68
C VAL A 38 21.55 -0.62 11.47
N ILE A 39 20.50 -0.70 10.69
CA ILE A 39 19.98 -1.95 10.15
C ILE A 39 20.37 -1.99 8.69
N ILE A 40 21.11 -3.01 8.28
CA ILE A 40 21.53 -3.22 6.92
C ILE A 40 20.49 -4.12 6.24
N ARG A 41 19.88 -3.63 5.17
CA ARG A 41 19.00 -4.41 4.29
C ARG A 41 19.70 -4.61 2.96
N ASP A 42 20.15 -5.85 2.70
CA ASP A 42 20.80 -6.23 1.45
C ASP A 42 19.81 -6.47 0.30
N LEU A 43 18.55 -6.73 0.63
CA LEU A 43 17.47 -6.76 -0.34
C LEU A 43 17.24 -5.35 -0.86
N SER A 44 17.63 -5.11 -2.09
CA SER A 44 17.34 -3.86 -2.77
C SER A 44 15.82 -3.67 -2.84
N ASP A 45 15.36 -2.41 -2.78
CA ASP A 45 13.98 -2.04 -3.12
C ASP A 45 13.56 -2.69 -4.44
N GLU A 46 14.50 -2.87 -5.37
CA GLU A 46 14.32 -3.50 -6.66
C GLU A 46 13.91 -4.97 -6.56
N GLU A 47 14.49 -5.77 -5.67
CA GLU A 47 14.09 -7.18 -5.49
C GLU A 47 12.69 -7.30 -4.91
N SER A 48 12.35 -6.46 -3.93
CA SER A 48 10.99 -6.43 -3.37
C SER A 48 9.96 -5.99 -4.41
N LEU A 49 10.32 -5.03 -5.26
CA LEU A 49 9.49 -4.55 -6.37
C LEU A 49 9.39 -5.59 -7.48
N GLU A 50 10.47 -6.29 -7.80
CA GLU A 50 10.48 -7.37 -8.78
C GLU A 50 9.59 -8.53 -8.34
N ASN A 51 9.60 -8.89 -7.06
CA ASN A 51 8.70 -9.89 -6.49
C ASN A 51 7.22 -9.46 -6.60
N LEU A 52 6.91 -8.18 -6.39
CA LEU A 52 5.57 -7.64 -6.60
C LEU A 52 5.11 -7.72 -8.07
N GLN A 53 6.02 -7.59 -9.02
CA GLN A 53 5.70 -7.66 -10.44
C GLN A 53 5.58 -9.10 -10.96
N ARG A 54 6.22 -10.08 -10.33
CA ARG A 54 6.25 -11.49 -10.75
C ARG A 54 5.12 -12.33 -10.19
N GLU A 55 4.59 -12.01 -9.03
CA GLU A 55 3.51 -12.75 -8.39
C GLU A 55 2.15 -12.20 -8.84
N ASN A 56 1.21 -13.11 -9.13
CA ASN A 56 -0.19 -12.77 -9.39
C ASN A 56 -0.87 -12.44 -8.06
N LEU A 57 -0.55 -11.26 -7.51
CA LEU A 57 -1.13 -10.80 -6.25
C LEU A 57 -2.60 -10.41 -6.43
N SER A 58 -3.44 -10.75 -5.45
CA SER A 58 -4.78 -10.17 -5.37
C SER A 58 -4.67 -8.66 -5.10
N PRO A 59 -5.71 -7.88 -5.42
CA PRO A 59 -5.70 -6.44 -5.11
C PRO A 59 -5.45 -6.12 -3.63
N ILE A 60 -5.91 -6.97 -2.72
CA ILE A 60 -5.69 -6.80 -1.27
C ILE A 60 -4.24 -7.14 -0.89
N GLU A 61 -3.68 -8.20 -1.44
CA GLU A 61 -2.26 -8.55 -1.24
C GLU A 61 -1.34 -7.46 -1.79
N GLU A 62 -1.66 -6.92 -2.95
CA GLU A 62 -0.96 -5.77 -3.54
C GLU A 62 -1.02 -4.54 -2.62
N ALA A 63 -2.19 -4.23 -2.07
CA ALA A 63 -2.38 -3.13 -1.13
C ALA A 63 -1.55 -3.32 0.15
N LYS A 64 -1.53 -4.52 0.70
CA LYS A 64 -0.71 -4.88 1.88
C LYS A 64 0.77 -4.74 1.59
N ALA A 65 1.22 -5.18 0.41
CA ALA A 65 2.60 -5.04 -0.02
C ALA A 65 3.01 -3.58 -0.19
N TYR A 66 2.17 -2.73 -0.77
CA TYR A 66 2.43 -1.29 -0.86
C TYR A 66 2.51 -0.63 0.51
N ARG A 67 1.62 -0.98 1.42
CA ARG A 67 1.67 -0.49 2.80
C ARG A 67 2.97 -0.88 3.48
N ARG A 68 3.37 -2.12 3.34
CA ARG A 68 4.62 -2.64 3.90
C ARG A 68 5.84 -1.90 3.35
N LEU A 69 5.91 -1.68 2.04
CA LEU A 69 7.00 -0.93 1.41
C LEU A 69 7.06 0.51 1.89
N MET A 70 5.91 1.15 2.08
CA MET A 70 5.87 2.51 2.62
C MET A 70 6.35 2.56 4.08
N ASP A 71 5.94 1.60 4.90
CA ASP A 71 6.28 1.56 6.33
C ASP A 71 7.75 1.16 6.57
N GLU A 72 8.24 0.14 5.85
CA GLU A 72 9.60 -0.37 6.02
C GLU A 72 10.68 0.56 5.45
N PHE A 73 10.42 1.18 4.32
CA PHE A 73 11.39 1.99 3.58
C PHE A 73 11.11 3.49 3.65
N ALA A 74 10.12 3.91 4.44
CA ALA A 74 9.67 5.30 4.54
C ALA A 74 9.39 5.95 3.16
N ASN A 75 8.96 5.15 2.19
CA ASN A 75 8.60 5.64 0.87
C ASN A 75 7.27 6.40 0.91
N THR A 76 7.19 7.48 0.16
CA THR A 76 5.93 8.17 -0.11
C THR A 76 5.15 7.44 -1.20
N GLN A 77 3.85 7.71 -1.31
CA GLN A 77 3.04 7.18 -2.42
C GLN A 77 3.62 7.56 -3.79
N GLU A 78 4.18 8.76 -3.89
CA GLU A 78 4.80 9.26 -5.11
C GLU A 78 6.05 8.47 -5.51
N ILE A 79 6.95 8.21 -4.55
CA ILE A 79 8.15 7.40 -4.78
C ILE A 79 7.77 5.98 -5.18
N LEU A 80 6.83 5.38 -4.46
CA LEU A 80 6.33 4.04 -4.75
C LEU A 80 5.70 3.95 -6.14
N ALA A 81 4.88 4.94 -6.50
CA ALA A 81 4.23 5.02 -7.82
C ALA A 81 5.25 5.01 -8.96
N LYS A 82 6.32 5.80 -8.85
CA LYS A 82 7.42 5.82 -9.83
C LYS A 82 8.12 4.47 -9.91
N ALA A 83 8.38 3.84 -8.78
CA ALA A 83 9.10 2.57 -8.71
C ALA A 83 8.31 1.41 -9.34
N VAL A 84 6.99 1.35 -9.14
CA VAL A 84 6.13 0.29 -9.71
C VAL A 84 5.52 0.64 -11.07
N GLY A 85 5.77 1.83 -11.59
CA GLY A 85 5.24 2.26 -12.89
C GLY A 85 3.73 2.54 -12.89
N LYS A 86 3.17 2.95 -11.75
CA LYS A 86 1.76 3.31 -11.60
C LYS A 86 1.60 4.77 -11.23
N SER A 87 0.39 5.32 -11.41
CA SER A 87 0.08 6.67 -10.97
C SER A 87 -0.03 6.75 -9.44
N ARG A 88 0.23 7.92 -8.87
CA ARG A 88 0.01 8.17 -7.44
C ARG A 88 -1.44 7.87 -7.02
N SER A 89 -2.41 8.26 -7.85
CA SER A 89 -3.82 7.97 -7.61
C SER A 89 -4.12 6.48 -7.66
N GLY A 90 -3.47 5.71 -8.52
CA GLY A 90 -3.56 4.26 -8.58
C GLY A 90 -3.08 3.60 -7.29
N ILE A 91 -1.94 4.03 -6.77
CA ILE A 91 -1.42 3.58 -5.47
C ILE A 91 -2.39 3.93 -4.34
N ALA A 92 -2.86 5.17 -4.29
CA ALA A 92 -3.82 5.62 -3.28
C ALA A 92 -5.11 4.81 -3.31
N ASN A 93 -5.67 4.55 -4.49
CA ASN A 93 -6.88 3.74 -4.66
C ASN A 93 -6.68 2.29 -4.19
N THR A 94 -5.53 1.70 -4.49
CA THR A 94 -5.19 0.35 -4.02
C THR A 94 -5.08 0.32 -2.50
N LEU A 95 -4.37 1.26 -1.88
CA LEU A 95 -4.23 1.36 -0.43
C LEU A 95 -5.57 1.56 0.29
N ARG A 96 -6.50 2.29 -0.30
CA ARG A 96 -7.83 2.50 0.26
C ARG A 96 -8.65 1.22 0.40
N LEU A 97 -8.34 0.17 -0.35
CA LEU A 97 -9.00 -1.13 -0.20
C LEU A 97 -8.77 -1.73 1.19
N LEU A 98 -7.69 -1.40 1.86
CA LEU A 98 -7.40 -1.85 3.24
C LEU A 98 -8.31 -1.22 4.29
N THR A 99 -9.05 -0.17 3.95
CA THR A 99 -10.03 0.47 4.84
C THR A 99 -11.38 -0.25 4.85
N LEU A 100 -11.60 -1.18 3.91
CA LEU A 100 -12.81 -2.00 3.86
C LEU A 100 -12.86 -3.01 5.01
N PRO A 101 -14.06 -3.41 5.46
CA PRO A 101 -14.20 -4.50 6.43
C PRO A 101 -13.52 -5.79 5.94
N ASP A 102 -13.02 -6.59 6.88
CA ASP A 102 -12.30 -7.83 6.56
C ASP A 102 -13.13 -8.79 5.71
N SER A 103 -14.42 -8.88 5.96
CA SER A 103 -15.34 -9.69 5.16
C SER A 103 -15.40 -9.28 3.69
N VAL A 104 -15.32 -7.97 3.41
CA VAL A 104 -15.27 -7.45 2.04
C VAL A 104 -13.92 -7.70 1.40
N GLN A 105 -12.83 -7.53 2.15
CA GLN A 105 -11.49 -7.86 1.68
C GLN A 105 -11.37 -9.34 1.31
N ASP A 106 -11.96 -10.24 2.10
CA ASP A 106 -11.99 -11.68 1.82
C ASP A 106 -12.71 -12.01 0.50
N LEU A 107 -13.78 -11.30 0.17
CA LEU A 107 -14.48 -11.44 -1.11
C LEU A 107 -13.61 -11.00 -2.31
N VAL A 108 -12.77 -10.01 -2.12
CA VAL A 108 -11.79 -9.58 -3.13
C VAL A 108 -10.69 -10.63 -3.29
N ASP A 109 -10.17 -11.15 -2.18
CA ASP A 109 -9.13 -12.17 -2.20
C ASP A 109 -9.59 -13.48 -2.83
N SER A 110 -10.85 -13.87 -2.62
CA SER A 110 -11.43 -15.07 -3.24
C SER A 110 -11.77 -14.89 -4.72
N GLY A 111 -11.75 -13.66 -5.23
CA GLY A 111 -12.13 -13.35 -6.61
C GLY A 111 -13.62 -13.16 -6.83
N ASP A 112 -14.45 -13.30 -5.80
CA ASP A 112 -15.90 -13.09 -5.88
C ASP A 112 -16.27 -11.60 -6.11
N LEU A 113 -15.42 -10.71 -5.64
CA LEU A 113 -15.56 -9.27 -5.80
C LEU A 113 -14.33 -8.71 -6.51
N GLN A 114 -14.53 -7.96 -7.59
CA GLN A 114 -13.42 -7.33 -8.30
C GLN A 114 -12.97 -6.04 -7.60
N ALA A 115 -11.72 -5.62 -7.87
CA ALA A 115 -11.17 -4.39 -7.32
C ALA A 115 -12.03 -3.15 -7.61
N GLY A 116 -12.63 -3.06 -8.78
CA GLY A 116 -13.55 -1.98 -9.15
C GLY A 116 -14.80 -1.92 -8.28
N HIS A 117 -15.38 -3.08 -7.97
CA HIS A 117 -16.50 -3.18 -7.03
C HIS A 117 -16.09 -2.72 -5.63
N ALA A 118 -14.96 -3.21 -5.16
CA ALA A 118 -14.43 -2.87 -3.83
C ALA A 118 -14.15 -1.37 -3.69
N ARG A 119 -13.59 -0.74 -4.72
CA ARG A 119 -13.36 0.72 -4.74
C ARG A 119 -14.64 1.51 -4.58
N ALA A 120 -15.74 1.06 -5.21
CA ALA A 120 -17.04 1.71 -5.07
C ALA A 120 -17.60 1.64 -3.65
N LEU A 121 -17.19 0.64 -2.86
CA LEU A 121 -17.63 0.43 -1.48
C LEU A 121 -16.81 1.19 -0.42
N VAL A 122 -15.64 1.71 -0.79
CA VAL A 122 -14.78 2.44 0.14
C VAL A 122 -15.51 3.65 0.71
N GLY A 123 -15.49 3.77 2.04
CA GLY A 123 -16.14 4.87 2.76
C GLY A 123 -17.66 4.70 2.95
N ASN A 124 -18.24 3.59 2.52
CA ASN A 124 -19.66 3.31 2.71
C ASN A 124 -19.88 2.50 4.01
N ASN A 125 -20.77 2.99 4.88
CA ASN A 125 -21.08 2.34 6.15
C ASN A 125 -21.78 0.97 6.00
N GLU A 126 -22.43 0.74 4.85
CA GLU A 126 -23.10 -0.51 4.54
C GLU A 126 -22.28 -1.40 3.57
N ALA A 127 -20.94 -1.22 3.54
CA ALA A 127 -20.08 -1.91 2.60
C ALA A 127 -20.26 -3.43 2.59
N GLU A 128 -20.38 -4.06 3.74
CA GLU A 128 -20.58 -5.52 3.86
C GLU A 128 -21.90 -5.99 3.21
N LYS A 129 -22.98 -5.29 3.49
CA LYS A 129 -24.31 -5.58 2.93
C LYS A 129 -24.31 -5.40 1.42
N LEU A 130 -23.76 -4.29 0.95
CA LEU A 130 -23.67 -3.98 -0.47
C LEU A 130 -22.75 -4.95 -1.22
N ALA A 131 -21.66 -5.37 -0.61
CA ALA A 131 -20.77 -6.38 -1.18
C ALA A 131 -21.50 -7.71 -1.41
N ARG A 132 -22.25 -8.17 -0.45
CA ARG A 132 -23.06 -9.39 -0.56
C ARG A 132 -24.14 -9.26 -1.65
N GLU A 133 -24.76 -8.11 -1.77
CA GLU A 133 -25.75 -7.83 -2.81
C GLU A 133 -25.11 -7.84 -4.20
N ILE A 134 -23.95 -7.21 -4.37
CA ILE A 134 -23.19 -7.18 -5.62
C ILE A 134 -22.82 -8.60 -6.05
N VAL A 135 -22.29 -9.41 -5.15
CA VAL A 135 -21.91 -10.80 -5.43
C VAL A 135 -23.14 -11.65 -5.73
N GLY A 136 -24.19 -11.53 -4.91
CA GLY A 136 -25.40 -12.34 -5.06
C GLY A 136 -26.17 -12.07 -6.35
N LYS A 137 -26.19 -10.83 -6.81
CA LYS A 137 -26.89 -10.41 -8.05
C LYS A 137 -25.97 -10.40 -9.28
N GLY A 138 -24.67 -10.62 -9.13
CA GLY A 138 -23.71 -10.56 -10.22
C GLY A 138 -23.61 -9.20 -10.89
N LEU A 139 -23.65 -8.12 -10.11
CA LEU A 139 -23.65 -6.75 -10.63
C LEU A 139 -22.30 -6.37 -11.27
N SER A 140 -22.37 -5.57 -12.34
CA SER A 140 -21.18 -4.95 -12.92
C SER A 140 -20.63 -3.84 -12.01
N VAL A 141 -19.38 -3.41 -12.24
CA VAL A 141 -18.77 -2.28 -11.51
C VAL A 141 -19.65 -1.03 -11.61
N ARG A 142 -20.14 -0.72 -12.79
CA ARG A 142 -21.02 0.44 -13.03
C ARG A 142 -22.33 0.35 -12.24
N GLN A 143 -22.94 -0.84 -12.20
CA GLN A 143 -24.15 -1.08 -11.41
C GLN A 143 -23.87 -0.94 -9.91
N ALA A 144 -22.72 -1.43 -9.44
CA ALA A 144 -22.29 -1.27 -8.07
C ALA A 144 -22.08 0.20 -7.68
N GLU A 145 -21.47 0.99 -8.56
CA GLU A 145 -21.31 2.43 -8.36
C GLU A 145 -22.64 3.16 -8.21
N LEU A 146 -23.64 2.80 -9.04
CA LEU A 146 -24.97 3.36 -8.93
C LEU A 146 -25.67 2.96 -7.62
N LEU A 147 -25.51 1.71 -7.22
CA LEU A 147 -26.07 1.18 -5.98
C LEU A 147 -25.51 1.92 -4.76
N THR A 148 -24.19 2.15 -4.72
CA THR A 148 -23.54 2.88 -3.63
C THR A 148 -23.95 4.35 -3.56
N LYS A 149 -24.15 5.00 -4.70
CA LYS A 149 -24.64 6.39 -4.75
C LYS A 149 -26.05 6.51 -4.17
N ASN A 150 -26.92 5.55 -4.50
CA ASN A 150 -28.30 5.55 -4.01
C ASN A 150 -28.38 5.28 -2.51
N SER A 151 -27.52 4.41 -1.97
CA SER A 151 -27.47 4.12 -0.53
C SER A 151 -26.88 5.30 0.29
N GLY A 152 -25.99 6.10 -0.31
CA GLY A 152 -25.43 7.29 0.33
C GLY A 152 -26.36 8.50 0.39
N GLN A 153 -27.42 8.52 -0.42
CA GLN A 153 -28.42 9.61 -0.41
C GLN A 153 -29.55 9.43 0.61
N GLY A 154 -29.64 8.26 1.25
CA GLY A 154 -30.67 7.95 2.23
C GLY A 154 -30.50 8.58 3.63
N ILE A 155 -29.44 9.35 3.86
CA ILE A 155 -29.18 9.99 5.16
C ILE A 155 -29.08 11.52 4.97
N LYS A 156 -30.10 12.11 4.36
CA LYS A 156 -30.41 13.53 4.49
C LYS A 156 -31.90 13.68 4.73
N SER A 157 -32.29 13.45 5.95
CA SER A 157 -33.54 14.00 6.46
C SER A 157 -33.38 14.24 7.95
#